data_a965227acf4955badae60fa67abd7abd
#
_entry.id   a965227acf4955badae60fa67abd7abd
#
_cell.length_a   1.000
_cell.length_b   1.000
_cell.length_c   1.000
_cell.angle_alpha   90.00
_cell.angle_beta   90.00
_cell.angle_gamma   90.00
#
_symmetry.space_group_name_H-M   'P 1'
#
loop_
_entity.id
_entity.type
_entity.pdbx_description
1 polymer ?
#
loop_
_entity_poly.entity_id
_entity_poly.type
_entity_poly.pdbx_seq_one_letter_code
_entity_poly.pdbx_strand_id
1 'polypeptide(L)'
;MAIDEFIKLLNQGVDSWNRWREKYPDIRGVDLSEIQLENVDLSGIDLSMVNLRGASLRNVNLTSANLRGSDLSMANLRGITLSGANLSSSHLIMICLSEANLSNTNLSGADLRGANLRLANLDRANLSIAKLNMSSLNGVSMIGAIIIGANLIRAELREANLGGTDFSRANLSEADLSHSSLNVASLVGADLIGATLVDTNLSESNLCRANLIGANLYRANLCGCDLLGADLRGTNCSEAYFIGADLSRTDLNRADFAGSNLSKTNFTGADTKTTDFQDAFLPDV
;
A
#
# COMPACT_ATOMS: atom_id res chain seq x y z
N MET A 1 -23.80 22.62 -18.60
CA MET A 1 -23.78 21.77 -19.82
C MET A 1 -24.46 20.47 -19.46
N ALA A 2 -25.23 19.90 -20.39
CA ALA A 2 -25.83 18.57 -20.21
C ALA A 2 -24.75 17.50 -20.40
N ILE A 3 -24.96 16.31 -19.85
CA ILE A 3 -24.00 15.18 -19.96
C ILE A 3 -23.64 14.88 -21.43
N ASP A 4 -24.61 14.98 -22.33
CA ASP A 4 -24.40 14.75 -23.77
C ASP A 4 -23.43 15.74 -24.42
N GLU A 5 -23.34 16.97 -23.89
CA GLU A 5 -22.40 17.98 -24.39
C GLU A 5 -20.97 17.64 -23.96
N PHE A 6 -20.79 17.14 -22.73
CA PHE A 6 -19.48 16.67 -22.25
C PHE A 6 -19.03 15.42 -23.02
N ILE A 7 -19.93 14.49 -23.29
CA ILE A 7 -19.61 13.30 -24.12
C ILE A 7 -19.20 13.71 -25.52
N LYS A 8 -19.91 14.65 -26.15
CA LYS A 8 -19.54 15.18 -27.47
C LYS A 8 -18.15 15.83 -27.45
N LEU A 9 -17.85 16.58 -26.40
CA LEU A 9 -16.55 17.21 -26.24
C LEU A 9 -15.44 16.19 -26.04
N LEU A 10 -15.66 15.15 -25.22
CA LEU A 10 -14.74 14.05 -25.01
C LEU A 10 -14.44 13.31 -26.32
N ASN A 11 -15.47 13.07 -27.15
CA ASN A 11 -15.32 12.44 -28.47
C ASN A 11 -14.55 13.30 -29.48
N GLN A 12 -14.36 14.60 -29.23
CA GLN A 12 -13.51 15.46 -30.03
C GLN A 12 -12.01 15.31 -29.69
N GLY A 13 -11.70 14.51 -28.67
CA GLY A 13 -10.35 14.17 -28.24
C GLY A 13 -9.80 15.04 -27.11
N VAL A 14 -8.66 14.57 -26.58
CA VAL A 14 -8.00 15.13 -25.38
C VAL A 14 -7.70 16.63 -25.52
N ASP A 15 -7.18 17.07 -26.65
CA ASP A 15 -6.83 18.46 -26.87
C ASP A 15 -8.04 19.41 -26.79
N SER A 16 -9.19 18.97 -27.32
CA SER A 16 -10.44 19.76 -27.29
C SER A 16 -10.97 19.84 -25.88
N TRP A 17 -10.92 18.73 -25.14
CA TRP A 17 -11.30 18.68 -23.73
C TRP A 17 -10.40 19.56 -22.87
N ASN A 18 -9.08 19.44 -22.99
CA ASN A 18 -8.12 20.19 -22.18
C ASN A 18 -8.22 21.70 -22.44
N ARG A 19 -8.35 22.13 -23.71
CA ARG A 19 -8.61 23.56 -24.04
C ARG A 19 -9.91 24.07 -23.43
N TRP A 20 -10.95 23.24 -23.39
CA TRP A 20 -12.20 23.61 -22.70
C TRP A 20 -11.96 23.73 -21.19
N ARG A 21 -11.21 22.82 -20.57
CA ARG A 21 -10.85 22.89 -19.14
C ARG A 21 -10.05 24.16 -18.82
N GLU A 22 -9.08 24.50 -19.64
CA GLU A 22 -8.29 25.73 -19.49
C GLU A 22 -9.15 27.00 -19.57
N LYS A 23 -10.13 27.01 -20.46
CA LYS A 23 -11.06 28.14 -20.63
C LYS A 23 -12.03 28.28 -19.46
N TYR A 24 -12.37 27.17 -18.81
CA TYR A 24 -13.35 27.11 -17.73
C TYR A 24 -12.79 26.40 -16.48
N PRO A 25 -11.74 26.92 -15.84
CA PRO A 25 -11.02 26.25 -14.75
C PRO A 25 -11.87 26.07 -13.48
N ASP A 26 -12.87 26.94 -13.29
CA ASP A 26 -13.73 26.93 -12.10
C ASP A 26 -14.90 25.94 -12.19
N ILE A 27 -15.14 25.35 -13.36
CA ILE A 27 -16.21 24.35 -13.49
C ILE A 27 -15.80 23.08 -12.76
N ARG A 28 -16.51 22.82 -11.67
CA ARG A 28 -16.39 21.62 -10.86
C ARG A 28 -17.61 20.73 -11.04
N GLY A 29 -17.44 19.41 -10.75
CA GLY A 29 -18.56 18.49 -10.75
C GLY A 29 -19.14 18.22 -12.15
N VAL A 30 -18.29 18.25 -13.19
CA VAL A 30 -18.66 17.67 -14.49
C VAL A 30 -19.11 16.26 -14.23
N ASP A 31 -20.35 15.94 -14.62
CA ASP A 31 -20.91 14.62 -14.38
C ASP A 31 -20.73 13.73 -15.60
N LEU A 32 -19.87 12.73 -15.43
CA LEU A 32 -19.63 11.60 -16.35
C LEU A 32 -19.85 10.28 -15.63
N SER A 33 -20.72 10.27 -14.59
CA SER A 33 -21.04 9.04 -13.87
C SER A 33 -21.64 7.99 -14.81
N GLU A 34 -21.32 6.73 -14.52
CA GLU A 34 -21.79 5.56 -15.28
C GLU A 34 -21.41 5.54 -16.76
N ILE A 35 -20.54 6.48 -17.21
CA ILE A 35 -20.09 6.49 -18.62
C ILE A 35 -19.39 5.17 -18.97
N GLN A 36 -19.62 4.73 -20.20
CA GLN A 36 -18.99 3.53 -20.77
C GLN A 36 -18.02 3.96 -21.87
N LEU A 37 -16.72 3.80 -21.61
CA LEU A 37 -15.65 4.03 -22.59
C LEU A 37 -14.82 2.77 -22.72
N GLU A 38 -14.50 2.40 -23.93
CA GLU A 38 -13.69 1.23 -24.20
C GLU A 38 -12.69 1.50 -25.35
N ASN A 39 -11.44 1.06 -25.16
CA ASN A 39 -10.38 1.17 -26.14
C ASN A 39 -10.12 2.62 -26.62
N VAL A 40 -10.22 3.59 -25.71
CA VAL A 40 -9.99 5.02 -26.01
C VAL A 40 -8.66 5.47 -25.40
N ASP A 41 -7.91 6.28 -26.14
CA ASP A 41 -6.73 6.96 -25.62
C ASP A 41 -7.12 8.33 -25.04
N LEU A 42 -7.01 8.44 -23.73
CA LEU A 42 -7.24 9.65 -22.94
C LEU A 42 -5.95 10.08 -22.21
N SER A 43 -4.79 9.72 -22.76
CA SER A 43 -3.51 10.10 -22.15
C SER A 43 -3.38 11.62 -22.04
N GLY A 44 -2.93 12.07 -20.85
CA GLY A 44 -2.77 13.50 -20.55
C GLY A 44 -4.06 14.32 -20.43
N ILE A 45 -5.24 13.67 -20.36
CA ILE A 45 -6.51 14.38 -20.19
C ILE A 45 -6.65 14.99 -18.79
N ASP A 46 -7.27 16.17 -18.69
CA ASP A 46 -7.64 16.79 -17.42
C ASP A 46 -9.08 16.43 -17.01
N LEU A 47 -9.22 15.39 -16.21
CA LEU A 47 -10.47 14.95 -15.57
C LEU A 47 -10.50 15.34 -14.08
N SER A 48 -9.75 16.35 -13.67
CA SER A 48 -9.74 16.80 -12.28
C SER A 48 -11.12 17.24 -11.81
N MET A 49 -11.51 16.85 -10.59
CA MET A 49 -12.80 17.18 -9.96
C MET A 49 -14.03 16.71 -10.76
N VAL A 50 -13.89 15.74 -11.68
CA VAL A 50 -14.97 15.13 -12.46
C VAL A 50 -15.63 14.02 -11.67
N ASN A 51 -16.94 13.89 -11.77
CA ASN A 51 -17.68 12.74 -11.28
C ASN A 51 -17.64 11.61 -12.34
N LEU A 52 -16.95 10.52 -12.02
CA LEU A 52 -16.82 9.29 -12.82
C LEU A 52 -17.35 8.08 -12.03
N ARG A 53 -18.21 8.32 -11.05
CA ARG A 53 -18.77 7.26 -10.20
C ARG A 53 -19.45 6.19 -11.04
N GLY A 54 -19.12 4.91 -10.76
CA GLY A 54 -19.68 3.78 -11.49
C GLY A 54 -19.27 3.67 -12.96
N ALA A 55 -18.36 4.54 -13.45
CA ALA A 55 -17.91 4.48 -14.83
C ALA A 55 -17.23 3.14 -15.16
N SER A 56 -17.36 2.69 -16.40
CA SER A 56 -16.59 1.57 -16.95
C SER A 56 -15.61 2.09 -17.99
N LEU A 57 -14.31 1.98 -17.68
CA LEU A 57 -13.21 2.52 -18.49
C LEU A 57 -12.29 1.37 -18.93
N ARG A 58 -12.85 0.37 -19.61
CA ARG A 58 -12.10 -0.83 -20.01
C ARG A 58 -11.10 -0.53 -21.12
N ASN A 59 -9.86 -0.96 -20.93
CA ASN A 59 -8.77 -0.75 -21.89
C ASN A 59 -8.57 0.72 -22.29
N VAL A 60 -8.99 1.67 -21.44
CA VAL A 60 -8.74 3.09 -21.64
C VAL A 60 -7.30 3.39 -21.21
N ASN A 61 -6.59 4.18 -22.01
CA ASN A 61 -5.28 4.71 -21.63
C ASN A 61 -5.45 6.06 -20.93
N LEU A 62 -5.12 6.12 -19.64
CA LEU A 62 -5.11 7.34 -18.82
C LEU A 62 -3.68 7.69 -18.36
N THR A 63 -2.67 7.28 -19.11
CA THR A 63 -1.28 7.62 -18.82
C THR A 63 -1.13 9.14 -18.66
N SER A 64 -0.48 9.56 -17.56
CA SER A 64 -0.26 10.97 -17.23
C SER A 64 -1.53 11.85 -17.13
N ALA A 65 -2.72 11.25 -17.02
CA ALA A 65 -3.97 12.00 -16.85
C ALA A 65 -4.02 12.71 -15.49
N ASN A 66 -4.70 13.85 -15.46
CA ASN A 66 -5.01 14.56 -14.22
C ASN A 66 -6.41 14.16 -13.74
N LEU A 67 -6.47 13.35 -12.69
CA LEU A 67 -7.68 12.87 -12.02
C LEU A 67 -7.78 13.41 -10.57
N ARG A 68 -7.05 14.47 -10.27
CA ARG A 68 -7.02 15.04 -8.93
C ARG A 68 -8.42 15.39 -8.43
N GLY A 69 -8.77 14.87 -7.23
CA GLY A 69 -10.03 15.16 -6.56
C GLY A 69 -11.28 14.65 -7.30
N SER A 70 -11.12 13.84 -8.34
CA SER A 70 -12.24 13.19 -9.04
C SER A 70 -12.92 12.12 -8.17
N ASP A 71 -14.18 11.80 -8.47
CA ASP A 71 -14.89 10.68 -7.87
C ASP A 71 -14.99 9.53 -8.87
N LEU A 72 -14.23 8.46 -8.62
CA LEU A 72 -14.27 7.19 -9.37
C LEU A 72 -14.82 6.06 -8.48
N SER A 73 -15.52 6.38 -7.41
CA SER A 73 -16.07 5.36 -6.51
C SER A 73 -16.92 4.35 -7.29
N MET A 74 -16.75 3.06 -7.01
CA MET A 74 -17.43 1.94 -7.66
C MET A 74 -17.16 1.79 -9.16
N ALA A 75 -16.22 2.56 -9.74
CA ALA A 75 -15.86 2.44 -11.16
C ALA A 75 -15.11 1.12 -11.43
N ASN A 76 -15.26 0.61 -12.65
CA ASN A 76 -14.54 -0.57 -13.11
C ASN A 76 -13.40 -0.17 -14.06
N LEU A 77 -12.17 -0.22 -13.52
CA LEU A 77 -10.93 0.12 -14.21
C LEU A 77 -9.98 -1.09 -14.27
N ARG A 78 -10.52 -2.29 -14.37
CA ARG A 78 -9.68 -3.48 -14.46
C ARG A 78 -8.74 -3.42 -15.66
N GLY A 79 -7.46 -3.70 -15.44
CA GLY A 79 -6.42 -3.73 -16.48
C GLY A 79 -6.09 -2.39 -17.12
N ILE A 80 -6.58 -1.28 -16.56
CA ILE A 80 -6.36 0.07 -17.10
C ILE A 80 -4.88 0.49 -16.99
N THR A 81 -4.46 1.39 -17.87
CA THR A 81 -3.17 2.08 -17.78
C THR A 81 -3.35 3.48 -17.21
N LEU A 82 -2.77 3.72 -16.02
CA LEU A 82 -2.78 4.97 -15.27
C LEU A 82 -1.35 5.43 -14.93
N SER A 83 -0.34 4.89 -15.62
CA SER A 83 1.06 5.20 -15.29
C SER A 83 1.32 6.71 -15.32
N GLY A 84 1.92 7.23 -14.24
CA GLY A 84 2.22 8.65 -14.07
C GLY A 84 1.01 9.57 -13.90
N ALA A 85 -0.22 9.03 -13.77
CA ALA A 85 -1.42 9.85 -13.56
C ALA A 85 -1.44 10.50 -12.16
N ASN A 86 -2.16 11.59 -12.04
CA ASN A 86 -2.40 12.25 -10.76
C ASN A 86 -3.82 11.96 -10.25
N LEU A 87 -3.92 11.09 -9.23
CA LEU A 87 -5.15 10.75 -8.53
C LEU A 87 -5.15 11.31 -7.08
N SER A 88 -4.36 12.34 -6.81
CA SER A 88 -4.27 12.88 -5.45
C SER A 88 -5.63 13.37 -4.95
N SER A 89 -5.96 13.05 -3.70
CA SER A 89 -7.22 13.43 -3.05
C SER A 89 -8.49 12.95 -3.78
N SER A 90 -8.41 11.97 -4.67
CA SER A 90 -9.57 11.39 -5.37
C SER A 90 -10.35 10.45 -4.46
N HIS A 91 -11.65 10.25 -4.79
CA HIS A 91 -12.50 9.25 -4.17
C HIS A 91 -12.50 7.98 -5.03
N LEU A 92 -11.95 6.90 -4.49
CA LEU A 92 -11.75 5.61 -5.16
C LEU A 92 -12.38 4.48 -4.33
N ILE A 93 -13.45 4.80 -3.57
CA ILE A 93 -14.08 3.84 -2.66
C ILE A 93 -14.69 2.69 -3.47
N MET A 94 -14.32 1.43 -3.09
CA MET A 94 -14.80 0.21 -3.74
C MET A 94 -14.51 0.16 -5.26
N ILE A 95 -13.51 0.87 -5.74
CA ILE A 95 -13.08 0.84 -7.15
C ILE A 95 -12.48 -0.52 -7.51
N CYS A 96 -12.68 -0.96 -8.75
CA CYS A 96 -11.97 -2.12 -9.29
C CYS A 96 -10.77 -1.67 -10.12
N LEU A 97 -9.55 -1.86 -9.59
CA LEU A 97 -8.25 -1.59 -10.22
C LEU A 97 -7.41 -2.87 -10.35
N SER A 98 -8.06 -4.04 -10.33
CA SER A 98 -7.31 -5.30 -10.46
C SER A 98 -6.54 -5.34 -11.79
N GLU A 99 -5.29 -5.82 -11.72
CA GLU A 99 -4.39 -5.91 -12.88
C GLU A 99 -4.03 -4.55 -13.54
N ALA A 100 -4.38 -3.42 -12.91
CA ALA A 100 -4.11 -2.08 -13.44
C ALA A 100 -2.64 -1.71 -13.36
N ASN A 101 -2.15 -0.93 -14.31
CA ASN A 101 -0.83 -0.30 -14.24
C ASN A 101 -0.96 1.10 -13.64
N LEU A 102 -0.59 1.23 -12.36
CA LEU A 102 -0.56 2.45 -11.56
C LEU A 102 0.87 2.89 -11.25
N SER A 103 1.86 2.43 -12.02
CA SER A 103 3.26 2.77 -11.77
C SER A 103 3.49 4.29 -11.83
N ASN A 104 4.31 4.80 -10.90
CA ASN A 104 4.62 6.24 -10.78
C ASN A 104 3.38 7.16 -10.59
N THR A 105 2.21 6.63 -10.21
CA THR A 105 1.02 7.47 -9.95
C THR A 105 1.13 8.25 -8.65
N ASN A 106 0.49 9.40 -8.63
CA ASN A 106 0.26 10.14 -7.39
C ASN A 106 -1.15 9.84 -6.85
N LEU A 107 -1.21 9.04 -5.79
CA LEU A 107 -2.42 8.67 -5.05
C LEU A 107 -2.45 9.30 -3.65
N SER A 108 -1.63 10.34 -3.41
CA SER A 108 -1.53 10.95 -2.09
C SER A 108 -2.88 11.47 -1.59
N GLY A 109 -3.25 11.07 -0.39
CA GLY A 109 -4.54 11.42 0.22
C GLY A 109 -5.77 10.84 -0.46
N ALA A 110 -5.63 9.93 -1.42
CA ALA A 110 -6.77 9.28 -2.07
C ALA A 110 -7.53 8.36 -1.09
N ASP A 111 -8.83 8.21 -1.30
CA ASP A 111 -9.69 7.33 -0.52
C ASP A 111 -9.95 6.04 -1.30
N LEU A 112 -9.17 5.00 -1.01
CA LEU A 112 -9.18 3.67 -1.63
C LEU A 112 -9.83 2.61 -0.74
N ARG A 113 -10.69 2.99 0.21
CA ARG A 113 -11.32 2.04 1.13
C ARG A 113 -12.11 0.98 0.38
N GLY A 114 -11.83 -0.29 0.69
CA GLY A 114 -12.47 -1.43 0.04
C GLY A 114 -12.13 -1.58 -1.45
N ALA A 115 -11.12 -0.89 -1.96
CA ALA A 115 -10.69 -1.01 -3.35
C ALA A 115 -10.14 -2.40 -3.65
N ASN A 116 -10.37 -2.88 -4.86
CA ASN A 116 -9.75 -4.09 -5.38
C ASN A 116 -8.54 -3.72 -6.26
N LEU A 117 -7.34 -3.93 -5.71
CA LEU A 117 -6.04 -3.66 -6.35
C LEU A 117 -5.26 -4.96 -6.61
N ARG A 118 -5.93 -6.11 -6.61
CA ARG A 118 -5.27 -7.41 -6.81
C ARG A 118 -4.43 -7.42 -8.09
N LEU A 119 -3.19 -7.88 -7.98
CA LEU A 119 -2.23 -7.99 -9.10
C LEU A 119 -1.96 -6.66 -9.82
N ALA A 120 -2.29 -5.52 -9.23
CA ALA A 120 -1.96 -4.22 -9.81
C ALA A 120 -0.46 -3.91 -9.67
N ASN A 121 0.04 -3.08 -10.57
CA ASN A 121 1.39 -2.51 -10.47
C ASN A 121 1.32 -1.09 -9.92
N LEU A 122 1.81 -0.88 -8.70
CA LEU A 122 1.95 0.39 -8.00
C LEU A 122 3.42 0.78 -7.75
N ASP A 123 4.34 0.23 -8.55
CA ASP A 123 5.76 0.51 -8.38
C ASP A 123 6.02 2.03 -8.44
N ARG A 124 6.76 2.53 -7.43
CA ARG A 124 7.10 3.95 -7.28
C ARG A 124 5.90 4.89 -7.18
N ALA A 125 4.70 4.37 -6.91
CA ALA A 125 3.53 5.22 -6.67
C ALA A 125 3.65 5.95 -5.33
N ASN A 126 3.03 7.12 -5.23
CA ASN A 126 2.92 7.86 -3.98
C ASN A 126 1.51 7.69 -3.39
N LEU A 127 1.39 6.93 -2.31
CA LEU A 127 0.17 6.70 -1.54
C LEU A 127 0.24 7.36 -0.15
N SER A 128 1.09 8.37 0.04
CA SER A 128 1.21 9.05 1.34
C SER A 128 -0.15 9.49 1.84
N ILE A 129 -0.46 9.21 3.11
CA ILE A 129 -1.72 9.54 3.79
C ILE A 129 -3.00 9.02 3.08
N ALA A 130 -2.87 8.07 2.14
CA ALA A 130 -4.02 7.42 1.49
C ALA A 130 -4.79 6.53 2.48
N LYS A 131 -6.08 6.31 2.21
CA LYS A 131 -6.94 5.42 2.99
C LYS A 131 -7.17 4.13 2.22
N LEU A 132 -6.56 3.04 2.68
CA LEU A 132 -6.58 1.71 2.08
C LEU A 132 -7.23 0.67 3.00
N ASN A 133 -8.01 1.11 3.99
CA ASN A 133 -8.66 0.19 4.94
C ASN A 133 -9.51 -0.85 4.18
N MET A 134 -9.35 -2.13 4.55
CA MET A 134 -10.10 -3.26 3.97
C MET A 134 -9.96 -3.36 2.44
N SER A 135 -8.90 -2.82 1.84
CA SER A 135 -8.63 -3.00 0.42
C SER A 135 -7.98 -4.37 0.17
N SER A 136 -8.21 -4.93 -1.02
CA SER A 136 -7.52 -6.15 -1.46
C SER A 136 -6.34 -5.78 -2.36
N LEU A 137 -5.13 -6.03 -1.86
CA LEU A 137 -3.82 -5.76 -2.49
C LEU A 137 -3.06 -7.07 -2.74
N ASN A 138 -3.74 -8.22 -2.75
CA ASN A 138 -3.09 -9.51 -2.90
C ASN A 138 -2.33 -9.59 -4.24
N GLY A 139 -1.06 -9.99 -4.18
CA GLY A 139 -0.17 -10.09 -5.34
C GLY A 139 0.20 -8.76 -5.99
N VAL A 140 -0.04 -7.63 -5.31
CA VAL A 140 0.33 -6.30 -5.81
C VAL A 140 1.85 -6.14 -5.91
N SER A 141 2.33 -5.39 -6.89
CA SER A 141 3.70 -4.86 -6.89
C SER A 141 3.69 -3.40 -6.45
N MET A 142 4.50 -3.07 -5.43
CA MET A 142 4.66 -1.72 -4.87
C MET A 142 6.14 -1.40 -4.64
N ILE A 143 7.02 -1.94 -5.47
CA ILE A 143 8.47 -1.75 -5.32
C ILE A 143 8.82 -0.25 -5.30
N GLY A 144 9.47 0.17 -4.21
CA GLY A 144 9.89 1.57 -4.03
C GLY A 144 8.73 2.57 -3.95
N ALA A 145 7.50 2.12 -3.65
CA ALA A 145 6.37 3.01 -3.42
C ALA A 145 6.50 3.77 -2.09
N ILE A 146 5.84 4.91 -1.98
CA ILE A 146 5.81 5.76 -0.78
C ILE A 146 4.41 5.68 -0.17
N ILE A 147 4.31 5.09 1.05
CA ILE A 147 3.05 4.82 1.74
C ILE A 147 3.05 5.46 3.14
N ILE A 148 3.81 6.53 3.30
CA ILE A 148 4.03 7.21 4.57
C ILE A 148 2.69 7.67 5.18
N GLY A 149 2.43 7.24 6.42
CA GLY A 149 1.24 7.65 7.16
C GLY A 149 -0.09 7.18 6.57
N ALA A 150 -0.08 6.26 5.61
CA ALA A 150 -1.30 5.71 5.05
C ALA A 150 -2.02 4.79 6.05
N ASN A 151 -3.31 4.61 5.85
CA ASN A 151 -4.12 3.72 6.66
C ASN A 151 -4.47 2.45 5.88
N LEU A 152 -3.89 1.31 6.30
CA LEU A 152 -4.07 -0.03 5.72
C LEU A 152 -4.71 -1.01 6.72
N ILE A 153 -5.47 -0.52 7.70
CA ILE A 153 -6.13 -1.40 8.68
C ILE A 153 -6.92 -2.48 7.95
N ARG A 154 -6.66 -3.76 8.28
CA ARG A 154 -7.31 -4.93 7.67
C ARG A 154 -7.15 -5.02 6.15
N ALA A 155 -6.13 -4.41 5.58
CA ALA A 155 -5.82 -4.60 4.17
C ALA A 155 -5.24 -6.00 3.93
N GLU A 156 -5.55 -6.57 2.76
CA GLU A 156 -5.01 -7.86 2.34
C GLU A 156 -3.83 -7.64 1.38
N LEU A 157 -2.61 -7.98 1.82
CA LEU A 157 -1.36 -7.81 1.05
C LEU A 157 -0.63 -9.15 0.86
N ARG A 158 -1.36 -10.27 0.83
CA ARG A 158 -0.74 -11.60 0.68
C ARG A 158 0.01 -11.68 -0.65
N GLU A 159 1.19 -12.32 -0.62
CA GLU A 159 2.03 -12.54 -1.80
C GLU A 159 2.43 -11.23 -2.52
N ALA A 160 2.35 -10.09 -1.82
CA ALA A 160 2.70 -8.78 -2.40
C ALA A 160 4.22 -8.60 -2.51
N ASN A 161 4.65 -7.88 -3.55
CA ASN A 161 6.03 -7.45 -3.71
C ASN A 161 6.18 -6.00 -3.24
N LEU A 162 6.74 -5.82 -2.04
CA LEU A 162 6.84 -4.56 -1.32
C LEU A 162 8.31 -4.16 -1.08
N GLY A 163 9.23 -4.67 -1.89
CA GLY A 163 10.67 -4.41 -1.72
C GLY A 163 10.99 -2.92 -1.79
N GLY A 164 11.73 -2.42 -0.80
CA GLY A 164 12.13 -1.01 -0.71
C GLY A 164 10.98 -0.01 -0.55
N THR A 165 9.77 -0.46 -0.20
CA THR A 165 8.61 0.41 0.07
C THR A 165 8.78 1.18 1.37
N ASP A 166 8.35 2.43 1.40
CA ASP A 166 8.33 3.25 2.62
C ASP A 166 6.95 3.26 3.28
N PHE A 167 6.78 2.44 4.31
CA PHE A 167 5.61 2.35 5.20
C PHE A 167 5.78 3.17 6.49
N SER A 168 6.73 4.08 6.56
CA SER A 168 6.97 4.83 7.78
C SER A 168 5.69 5.48 8.30
N ARG A 169 5.40 5.23 9.59
CA ARG A 169 4.18 5.71 10.29
C ARG A 169 2.86 5.24 9.64
N ALA A 170 2.86 4.28 8.76
CA ALA A 170 1.63 3.70 8.24
C ALA A 170 0.92 2.86 9.31
N ASN A 171 -0.40 2.77 9.23
CA ASN A 171 -1.19 1.90 10.08
C ASN A 171 -1.56 0.61 9.32
N LEU A 172 -0.91 -0.48 9.68
CA LEU A 172 -1.06 -1.84 9.14
C LEU A 172 -1.74 -2.76 10.17
N SER A 173 -2.44 -2.21 11.17
CA SER A 173 -3.09 -3.03 12.21
C SER A 173 -4.05 -4.04 11.58
N GLU A 174 -3.95 -5.29 12.02
CA GLU A 174 -4.74 -6.42 11.53
C GLU A 174 -4.61 -6.68 10.00
N ALA A 175 -3.61 -6.11 9.33
CA ALA A 175 -3.35 -6.39 7.91
C ALA A 175 -2.75 -7.79 7.71
N ASP A 176 -3.04 -8.41 6.57
CA ASP A 176 -2.45 -9.69 6.18
C ASP A 176 -1.36 -9.50 5.13
N LEU A 177 -0.10 -9.65 5.57
CA LEU A 177 1.11 -9.56 4.74
C LEU A 177 1.74 -10.95 4.52
N SER A 178 1.02 -12.04 4.77
CA SER A 178 1.57 -13.39 4.67
C SER A 178 2.18 -13.65 3.29
N HIS A 179 3.33 -14.30 3.27
CA HIS A 179 4.08 -14.69 2.07
C HIS A 179 4.53 -13.49 1.19
N SER A 180 4.48 -12.27 1.71
CA SER A 180 4.92 -11.08 0.97
C SER A 180 6.42 -10.84 1.10
N SER A 181 6.98 -10.01 0.22
CA SER A 181 8.38 -9.58 0.26
C SER A 181 8.47 -8.11 0.61
N LEU A 182 9.00 -7.80 1.81
CA LEU A 182 9.26 -6.44 2.32
C LEU A 182 10.77 -6.19 2.50
N ASN A 183 11.61 -6.93 1.79
CA ASN A 183 13.05 -6.75 1.93
C ASN A 183 13.47 -5.30 1.68
N VAL A 184 14.38 -4.78 2.51
CA VAL A 184 14.88 -3.38 2.46
C VAL A 184 13.77 -2.33 2.61
N ALA A 185 12.56 -2.68 3.10
CA ALA A 185 11.48 -1.74 3.32
C ALA A 185 11.71 -0.89 4.58
N SER A 186 11.12 0.30 4.62
CA SER A 186 11.05 1.13 5.82
C SER A 186 9.68 0.98 6.50
N LEU A 187 9.66 0.52 7.74
CA LEU A 187 8.48 0.44 8.60
C LEU A 187 8.68 1.29 9.88
N VAL A 188 9.50 2.33 9.81
CA VAL A 188 9.85 3.16 10.97
C VAL A 188 8.61 3.76 11.60
N GLY A 189 8.35 3.37 12.87
CA GLY A 189 7.19 3.82 13.63
C GLY A 189 5.85 3.37 13.03
N ALA A 190 5.82 2.37 12.18
CA ALA A 190 4.59 1.79 11.67
C ALA A 190 3.82 1.05 12.77
N ASP A 191 2.50 1.02 12.66
CA ASP A 191 1.62 0.27 13.55
C ASP A 191 1.21 -1.05 12.88
N LEU A 192 1.65 -2.17 13.41
CA LEU A 192 1.43 -3.53 12.94
C LEU A 192 0.70 -4.38 13.99
N ILE A 193 -0.07 -3.74 14.90
CA ILE A 193 -0.80 -4.46 15.95
C ILE A 193 -1.66 -5.56 15.32
N GLY A 194 -1.44 -6.80 15.78
CA GLY A 194 -2.20 -7.95 15.32
C GLY A 194 -2.06 -8.29 13.83
N ALA A 195 -1.09 -7.69 13.13
CA ALA A 195 -0.84 -8.00 11.73
C ALA A 195 -0.36 -9.46 11.54
N THR A 196 -0.66 -10.04 10.39
CA THR A 196 -0.18 -11.38 10.01
C THR A 196 0.98 -11.25 9.03
N LEU A 197 2.16 -11.71 9.45
CA LEU A 197 3.42 -11.66 8.68
C LEU A 197 4.01 -13.08 8.53
N VAL A 198 3.16 -14.09 8.45
CA VAL A 198 3.57 -15.50 8.32
C VAL A 198 4.35 -15.71 7.02
N ASP A 199 5.52 -16.37 7.10
CA ASP A 199 6.42 -16.62 5.97
C ASP A 199 6.81 -15.35 5.17
N THR A 200 6.76 -14.17 5.79
CA THR A 200 7.09 -12.87 5.16
C THR A 200 8.60 -12.67 5.11
N ASN A 201 9.12 -12.15 4.00
CA ASN A 201 10.51 -11.72 3.90
C ASN A 201 10.65 -10.23 4.27
N LEU A 202 11.20 -9.96 5.44
CA LEU A 202 11.52 -8.63 5.98
C LEU A 202 13.03 -8.35 5.99
N SER A 203 13.86 -9.19 5.37
CA SER A 203 15.32 -9.08 5.48
C SER A 203 15.81 -7.64 5.17
N GLU A 204 16.76 -7.16 5.98
CA GLU A 204 17.38 -5.84 5.86
C GLU A 204 16.38 -4.67 5.94
N SER A 205 15.16 -4.88 6.43
CA SER A 205 14.18 -3.81 6.61
C SER A 205 14.40 -3.03 7.91
N ASN A 206 13.89 -1.80 7.94
CA ASN A 206 13.95 -0.94 9.10
C ASN A 206 12.60 -0.89 9.82
N LEU A 207 12.51 -1.51 10.99
CA LEU A 207 11.34 -1.54 11.88
C LEU A 207 11.60 -0.70 13.17
N CYS A 208 12.53 0.25 13.16
CA CYS A 208 12.79 1.07 14.33
C CYS A 208 11.49 1.66 14.89
N ARG A 209 11.25 1.43 16.19
CA ARG A 209 10.08 1.91 16.91
C ARG A 209 8.74 1.48 16.32
N ALA A 210 8.71 0.43 15.50
CA ALA A 210 7.45 -0.15 15.04
C ALA A 210 6.70 -0.80 16.19
N ASN A 211 5.37 -0.80 16.10
CA ASN A 211 4.50 -1.45 17.06
C ASN A 211 3.98 -2.76 16.48
N LEU A 212 4.51 -3.87 16.97
CA LEU A 212 4.17 -5.23 16.53
C LEU A 212 3.36 -6.00 17.57
N ILE A 213 2.75 -5.33 18.56
CA ILE A 213 2.03 -6.02 19.63
C ILE A 213 1.05 -7.05 19.06
N GLY A 214 1.23 -8.32 19.49
CA GLY A 214 0.37 -9.43 19.09
C GLY A 214 0.43 -9.80 17.61
N ALA A 215 1.39 -9.28 16.85
CA ALA A 215 1.57 -9.66 15.45
C ALA A 215 2.03 -11.12 15.33
N ASN A 216 1.73 -11.75 14.21
CA ASN A 216 2.16 -13.12 13.89
C ASN A 216 3.30 -13.10 12.86
N LEU A 217 4.52 -13.36 13.33
CA LEU A 217 5.76 -13.44 12.56
C LEU A 217 6.24 -14.89 12.38
N TYR A 218 5.35 -15.86 12.49
CA TYR A 218 5.69 -17.28 12.34
C TYR A 218 6.46 -17.50 11.03
N ARG A 219 7.68 -18.10 11.15
CA ARG A 219 8.60 -18.35 10.03
C ARG A 219 9.01 -17.14 9.20
N ALA A 220 8.78 -15.91 9.67
CA ALA A 220 9.21 -14.74 8.97
C ALA A 220 10.75 -14.62 8.93
N ASN A 221 11.27 -14.04 7.87
CA ASN A 221 12.70 -13.72 7.72
C ASN A 221 12.99 -12.27 8.09
N LEU A 222 13.59 -12.03 9.25
CA LEU A 222 14.02 -10.74 9.75
C LEU A 222 15.55 -10.62 9.83
N CYS A 223 16.28 -11.38 9.01
CA CYS A 223 17.73 -11.32 8.99
C CYS A 223 18.22 -9.89 8.66
N GLY A 224 19.12 -9.36 9.50
CA GLY A 224 19.70 -8.03 9.33
C GLY A 224 18.72 -6.88 9.53
N CYS A 225 17.53 -7.10 10.08
CA CYS A 225 16.56 -6.02 10.37
C CYS A 225 17.03 -5.12 11.49
N ASP A 226 16.69 -3.83 11.40
CA ASP A 226 16.79 -2.88 12.49
C ASP A 226 15.43 -2.77 13.20
N LEU A 227 15.33 -3.31 14.43
CA LEU A 227 14.16 -3.27 15.29
C LEU A 227 14.38 -2.39 16.54
N LEU A 228 15.38 -1.50 16.51
CA LEU A 228 15.71 -0.64 17.66
C LEU A 228 14.46 -0.01 18.28
N GLY A 229 14.18 -0.36 19.55
CA GLY A 229 13.09 0.20 20.32
C GLY A 229 11.69 -0.17 19.82
N ALA A 230 11.54 -1.20 19.01
CA ALA A 230 10.25 -1.73 18.60
C ALA A 230 9.53 -2.41 19.77
N ASP A 231 8.20 -2.47 19.69
CA ASP A 231 7.35 -3.16 20.67
C ASP A 231 6.86 -4.49 20.08
N LEU A 232 7.40 -5.60 20.57
CA LEU A 232 7.08 -6.96 20.14
C LEU A 232 6.30 -7.73 21.23
N ARG A 233 5.63 -7.06 22.13
CA ARG A 233 4.90 -7.74 23.20
C ARG A 233 3.84 -8.69 22.64
N GLY A 234 3.92 -9.95 23.12
CA GLY A 234 2.96 -10.98 22.73
C GLY A 234 3.00 -11.37 21.26
N THR A 235 4.07 -11.05 20.54
CA THR A 235 4.26 -11.50 19.15
C THR A 235 4.52 -12.99 19.09
N ASN A 236 4.05 -13.65 18.03
CA ASN A 236 4.49 -14.98 17.66
C ASN A 236 5.66 -14.87 16.68
N CYS A 237 6.88 -15.13 17.15
CA CYS A 237 8.11 -15.16 16.35
C CYS A 237 8.65 -16.61 16.24
N SER A 238 7.81 -17.62 16.51
CA SER A 238 8.26 -19.03 16.49
C SER A 238 8.73 -19.41 15.07
N GLU A 239 9.81 -20.21 15.04
CA GLU A 239 10.52 -20.63 13.81
C GLU A 239 11.02 -19.45 12.91
N ALA A 240 10.99 -18.18 13.37
CA ALA A 240 11.44 -17.05 12.60
C ALA A 240 12.98 -16.90 12.58
N TYR A 241 13.49 -16.15 11.62
CA TYR A 241 14.93 -15.92 11.42
C TYR A 241 15.27 -14.46 11.75
N PHE A 242 16.09 -14.25 12.79
CA PHE A 242 16.57 -12.95 13.24
C PHE A 242 18.09 -12.82 13.14
N ILE A 243 18.73 -13.61 12.27
CA ILE A 243 20.20 -13.65 12.18
C ILE A 243 20.75 -12.24 11.93
N GLY A 244 21.56 -11.72 12.88
CA GLY A 244 22.17 -10.41 12.79
C GLY A 244 21.21 -9.23 12.91
N ALA A 245 19.97 -9.45 13.37
CA ALA A 245 19.01 -8.37 13.62
C ALA A 245 19.39 -7.54 14.86
N ASP A 246 19.01 -6.28 14.89
CA ASP A 246 19.13 -5.41 16.06
C ASP A 246 17.81 -5.33 16.83
N LEU A 247 17.69 -6.08 17.92
CA LEU A 247 16.59 -6.06 18.89
C LEU A 247 16.91 -5.19 20.10
N SER A 248 17.86 -4.27 19.99
CA SER A 248 18.22 -3.44 21.15
C SER A 248 17.07 -2.55 21.58
N ARG A 249 16.89 -2.43 22.91
CA ARG A 249 15.85 -1.64 23.57
C ARG A 249 14.42 -2.01 23.18
N THR A 250 14.18 -3.22 22.67
CA THR A 250 12.83 -3.74 22.37
C THR A 250 12.13 -4.20 23.63
N ASP A 251 10.79 -4.19 23.61
CA ASP A 251 9.97 -4.88 24.61
C ASP A 251 9.51 -6.21 24.01
N LEU A 252 10.03 -7.32 24.55
CA LEU A 252 9.77 -8.69 24.11
C LEU A 252 8.86 -9.46 25.09
N ASN A 253 8.26 -8.77 26.07
CA ASN A 253 7.46 -9.44 27.07
C ASN A 253 6.31 -10.24 26.44
N ARG A 254 6.21 -11.55 26.80
CA ARG A 254 5.26 -12.51 26.27
C ARG A 254 5.43 -12.82 24.79
N ALA A 255 6.52 -12.41 24.15
CA ALA A 255 6.82 -12.84 22.79
C ALA A 255 7.25 -14.32 22.79
N ASP A 256 6.85 -15.04 21.76
CA ASP A 256 7.20 -16.44 21.52
C ASP A 256 8.29 -16.52 20.44
N PHE A 257 9.50 -16.92 20.82
CA PHE A 257 10.65 -17.17 19.92
C PHE A 257 10.99 -18.66 19.85
N ALA A 258 10.05 -19.54 20.16
CA ALA A 258 10.30 -20.99 20.14
C ALA A 258 10.83 -21.45 18.77
N GLY A 259 11.96 -22.16 18.77
CA GLY A 259 12.61 -22.66 17.54
C GLY A 259 13.17 -21.60 16.60
N SER A 260 13.18 -20.32 16.98
CA SER A 260 13.70 -19.24 16.14
C SER A 260 15.22 -19.24 16.05
N ASN A 261 15.77 -18.63 14.98
CA ASN A 261 17.22 -18.44 14.84
C ASN A 261 17.62 -17.00 15.16
N LEU A 262 18.25 -16.81 16.33
CA LEU A 262 18.69 -15.53 16.89
C LEU A 262 20.23 -15.37 16.84
N SER A 263 20.91 -16.16 16.00
CA SER A 263 22.37 -16.08 15.89
C SER A 263 22.81 -14.65 15.53
N LYS A 264 23.81 -14.13 16.24
CA LYS A 264 24.34 -12.76 16.07
C LYS A 264 23.31 -11.63 16.30
N THR A 265 22.17 -11.90 16.92
CA THR A 265 21.17 -10.88 17.25
C THR A 265 21.64 -10.01 18.42
N ASN A 266 21.43 -8.70 18.33
CA ASN A 266 21.75 -7.74 19.38
C ASN A 266 20.53 -7.53 20.30
N PHE A 267 20.62 -7.94 21.57
CA PHE A 267 19.58 -7.75 22.61
C PHE A 267 19.90 -6.63 23.61
N THR A 268 20.86 -5.74 23.31
CA THR A 268 21.30 -4.73 24.28
C THR A 268 20.16 -3.87 24.80
N GLY A 269 19.83 -4.04 26.08
CA GLY A 269 18.74 -3.29 26.75
C GLY A 269 17.33 -3.73 26.37
N ALA A 270 17.16 -4.87 25.73
CA ALA A 270 15.85 -5.48 25.50
C ALA A 270 15.23 -6.01 26.78
N ASP A 271 13.90 -5.89 26.94
CA ASP A 271 13.14 -6.49 28.05
C ASP A 271 12.63 -7.88 27.63
N THR A 272 13.30 -8.92 28.13
CA THR A 272 13.06 -10.33 27.80
C THR A 272 12.48 -11.14 28.96
N LYS A 273 11.96 -10.49 30.02
CA LYS A 273 11.61 -11.16 31.28
C LYS A 273 10.61 -12.30 31.17
N THR A 274 9.69 -12.21 30.22
CA THR A 274 8.64 -13.21 30.03
C THR A 274 8.61 -13.75 28.60
N THR A 275 9.73 -13.61 27.89
CA THR A 275 9.90 -14.12 26.52
C THR A 275 10.13 -15.64 26.52
N ASP A 276 9.49 -16.37 25.64
CA ASP A 276 9.76 -17.78 25.42
C ASP A 276 10.86 -17.96 24.37
N PHE A 277 11.95 -18.62 24.76
CA PHE A 277 13.08 -18.99 23.89
C PHE A 277 13.26 -20.49 23.77
N GLN A 278 12.20 -21.28 24.00
CA GLN A 278 12.32 -22.74 23.92
C GLN A 278 12.90 -23.13 22.55
N ASP A 279 13.92 -23.97 22.56
CA ASP A 279 14.59 -24.51 21.37
C ASP A 279 15.13 -23.43 20.38
N ALA A 280 15.23 -22.17 20.81
CA ALA A 280 15.80 -21.10 20.00
C ALA A 280 17.33 -21.20 19.90
N PHE A 281 17.88 -20.85 18.73
CA PHE A 281 19.33 -20.69 18.53
C PHE A 281 19.74 -19.29 18.97
N LEU A 282 20.25 -19.17 20.20
CA LEU A 282 20.67 -17.90 20.78
C LEU A 282 22.02 -17.43 20.23
N PRO A 283 22.33 -16.11 20.30
CA PRO A 283 23.64 -15.60 19.92
C PRO A 283 24.74 -16.19 20.82
N ASP A 284 25.93 -16.40 20.23
CA ASP A 284 27.11 -16.79 20.99
C ASP A 284 27.43 -15.73 22.05
N VAL A 285 27.68 -16.13 23.30
CA VAL A 285 28.00 -15.26 24.45
C VAL A 285 29.43 -14.74 24.35
#